data_eff9ae9a7a8d9fa0703e6ea49d898c62
#
_entry.id   eff9ae9a7a8d9fa0703e6ea49d898c62
#
_cell.length_a   1.000
_cell.length_b   1.000
_cell.length_c   1.000
_cell.angle_alpha   90.00
_cell.angle_beta   90.00
_cell.angle_gamma   90.00
#
_symmetry.space_group_name_H-M   'P 1'
#
loop_
_entity.id
_entity.type
_entity.pdbx_description
1 polymer ?
#
loop_
_entity_poly.entity_id
_entity_poly.type
_entity_poly.pdbx_seq_one_letter_code
_entity_poly.pdbx_strand_id
1 'polypeptide(L)'
;MTDITNVTVFGTGVLGSQIIMQADYHGKTVTGYDISDELLAELPERWEWMRDYYRRDLPDFDEKRFDEAIASIRTTTDIPEAVADADLVIEAVPENLDLKKDVWTKIGQSAPEKTIFATNTSTLRPSDFAAETGRPEKFLALHFANLVWRYNTGEVMVTPQTDKKYFDIVLGFAAEIGLVPVPVLKETPGYLLNGLLVPWLSAGAELYVNGIANPADIDNVCRTATGSPAGPFQVYEIGRASCRERV
;
A
#
# COMPACT_ATOMS: atom_id res chain seq x y z
N MET A 1 -11.04 10.74 15.11
CA MET A 1 -9.66 10.22 15.11
C MET A 1 -9.71 8.81 15.67
N THR A 2 -8.94 7.89 15.09
CA THR A 2 -8.80 6.53 15.59
C THR A 2 -7.78 6.49 16.74
N ASP A 3 -7.77 5.37 17.49
CA ASP A 3 -6.75 5.15 18.54
C ASP A 3 -5.42 4.59 17.97
N ILE A 4 -5.26 4.54 16.64
CA ILE A 4 -4.03 4.09 15.99
C ILE A 4 -3.00 5.21 16.02
N THR A 5 -1.95 5.02 16.80
CA THR A 5 -0.80 5.93 16.93
C THR A 5 0.48 5.26 16.44
N ASN A 6 0.73 4.01 16.87
CA ASN A 6 1.94 3.26 16.55
C ASN A 6 1.67 2.29 15.39
N VAL A 7 2.37 2.50 14.28
CA VAL A 7 2.23 1.71 13.04
C VAL A 7 3.54 0.99 12.76
N THR A 8 3.47 -0.31 12.51
CA THR A 8 4.63 -1.06 12.04
C THR A 8 4.40 -1.52 10.61
N VAL A 9 5.38 -1.31 9.74
CA VAL A 9 5.33 -1.74 8.33
C VAL A 9 6.38 -2.81 8.10
N PHE A 10 5.94 -3.98 7.65
CA PHE A 10 6.79 -5.11 7.29
C PHE A 10 7.08 -5.12 5.80
N GLY A 11 8.36 -5.07 5.44
CA GLY A 11 8.84 -4.90 4.08
C GLY A 11 9.06 -3.42 3.74
N THR A 12 10.32 -3.05 3.49
CA THR A 12 10.75 -1.68 3.23
C THR A 12 11.08 -1.43 1.76
N GLY A 13 10.58 -2.30 0.89
CA GLY A 13 10.68 -2.15 -0.56
C GLY A 13 9.99 -0.88 -1.09
N VAL A 14 9.78 -0.82 -2.40
CA VAL A 14 9.23 0.38 -3.06
C VAL A 14 7.94 0.87 -2.41
N LEU A 15 6.96 0.00 -2.18
CA LEU A 15 5.68 0.43 -1.63
C LEU A 15 5.73 0.56 -0.10
N GLY A 16 6.42 -0.36 0.60
CA GLY A 16 6.55 -0.26 2.05
C GLY A 16 7.24 1.02 2.50
N SER A 17 8.31 1.47 1.82
CA SER A 17 8.96 2.75 2.12
C SER A 17 8.04 3.96 1.93
N GLN A 18 7.11 3.90 0.97
CA GLN A 18 6.10 4.94 0.76
C GLN A 18 5.02 4.93 1.86
N ILE A 19 4.58 3.75 2.28
CA ILE A 19 3.60 3.60 3.37
C ILE A 19 4.19 4.13 4.68
N ILE A 20 5.45 3.80 4.98
CA ILE A 20 6.19 4.30 6.15
C ILE A 20 6.20 5.83 6.15
N MET A 21 6.68 6.44 5.05
CA MET A 21 6.76 7.90 4.94
C MET A 21 5.37 8.55 5.01
N GLN A 22 4.38 8.00 4.33
CA GLN A 22 3.01 8.54 4.32
C GLN A 22 2.40 8.55 5.73
N ALA A 23 2.57 7.47 6.48
CA ALA A 23 2.02 7.37 7.84
C ALA A 23 2.72 8.34 8.81
N ASP A 24 4.05 8.42 8.77
CA ASP A 24 4.81 9.30 9.67
C ASP A 24 4.59 10.78 9.32
N TYR A 25 4.65 11.13 8.03
CA TYR A 25 4.34 12.48 7.55
C TYR A 25 2.95 12.95 7.98
N HIS A 26 1.99 12.05 8.25
CA HIS A 26 0.67 12.36 8.78
C HIS A 26 0.57 12.18 10.31
N GLY A 27 1.71 12.14 11.00
CA GLY A 27 1.80 12.21 12.46
C GLY A 27 1.60 10.90 13.19
N LYS A 28 1.82 9.76 12.52
CA LYS A 28 1.91 8.46 13.20
C LYS A 28 3.34 8.19 13.65
N THR A 29 3.51 7.42 14.72
CA THR A 29 4.82 6.89 15.11
C THR A 29 5.06 5.60 14.33
N VAL A 30 6.10 5.57 13.49
CA VAL A 30 6.29 4.47 12.54
C VAL A 30 7.56 3.68 12.83
N THR A 31 7.43 2.35 12.75
CA THR A 31 8.55 1.42 12.74
C THR A 31 8.55 0.64 11.42
N GLY A 32 9.65 0.70 10.68
CA GLY A 32 9.89 -0.12 9.50
C GLY A 32 10.66 -1.39 9.88
N TYR A 33 10.18 -2.53 9.42
CA TYR A 33 10.86 -3.82 9.56
C TYR A 33 11.27 -4.37 8.20
N ASP A 34 12.49 -4.85 8.09
CA ASP A 34 12.91 -5.72 6.98
C ASP A 34 13.83 -6.83 7.49
N ILE A 35 14.17 -7.79 6.61
CA ILE A 35 14.93 -8.99 6.99
C ILE A 35 16.43 -8.73 7.18
N SER A 36 16.95 -7.58 6.71
CA SER A 36 18.37 -7.25 6.84
C SER A 36 18.64 -5.75 6.97
N ASP A 37 19.75 -5.43 7.62
CA ASP A 37 20.21 -4.05 7.80
C ASP A 37 20.58 -3.37 6.47
N GLU A 38 21.00 -4.14 5.46
CA GLU A 38 21.30 -3.63 4.12
C GLU A 38 20.06 -3.04 3.46
N LEU A 39 18.92 -3.72 3.56
CA LEU A 39 17.64 -3.22 3.02
C LEU A 39 17.15 -1.98 3.78
N LEU A 40 17.32 -1.96 5.08
CA LEU A 40 16.97 -0.80 5.91
C LEU A 40 17.86 0.41 5.60
N ALA A 41 19.13 0.19 5.29
CA ALA A 41 20.07 1.25 4.93
C ALA A 41 19.73 1.98 3.62
N GLU A 42 18.90 1.39 2.75
CA GLU A 42 18.43 2.03 1.51
C GLU A 42 17.31 3.06 1.75
N LEU A 43 16.63 3.01 2.90
CA LEU A 43 15.44 3.84 3.16
C LEU A 43 15.71 5.35 3.10
N PRO A 44 16.79 5.91 3.66
CA PRO A 44 17.04 7.35 3.60
C PRO A 44 17.15 7.87 2.16
N GLU A 45 17.82 7.14 1.26
CA GLU A 45 17.94 7.50 -0.15
C GLU A 45 16.56 7.46 -0.85
N ARG A 46 15.74 6.44 -0.56
CA ARG A 46 14.38 6.32 -1.07
C ARG A 46 13.49 7.48 -0.63
N TRP A 47 13.59 7.92 0.63
CA TRP A 47 12.81 9.04 1.14
C TRP A 47 13.27 10.38 0.57
N GLU A 48 14.59 10.58 0.39
CA GLU A 48 15.09 11.78 -0.31
C GLU A 48 14.57 11.85 -1.75
N TRP A 49 14.54 10.72 -2.46
CA TRP A 49 13.90 10.65 -3.77
C TRP A 49 12.41 11.03 -3.70
N MET A 50 11.67 10.58 -2.70
CA MET A 50 10.24 10.92 -2.52
C MET A 50 10.02 12.41 -2.25
N ARG A 51 10.95 13.10 -1.61
CA ARG A 51 10.86 14.53 -1.24
C ARG A 51 10.48 15.42 -2.42
N ASP A 52 11.14 15.26 -3.56
CA ASP A 52 10.86 16.05 -4.76
C ASP A 52 9.48 15.79 -5.33
N TYR A 53 9.01 14.55 -5.23
CA TYR A 53 7.66 14.19 -5.65
C TYR A 53 6.60 14.74 -4.70
N TYR A 54 6.79 14.64 -3.38
CA TYR A 54 5.90 15.25 -2.39
C TYR A 54 5.79 16.76 -2.61
N ARG A 55 6.90 17.45 -2.81
CA ARG A 55 6.95 18.89 -3.10
C ARG A 55 6.22 19.25 -4.40
N ARG A 56 6.28 18.41 -5.41
CA ARG A 56 5.61 18.61 -6.69
C ARG A 56 4.10 18.34 -6.63
N ASP A 57 3.71 17.29 -5.93
CA ASP A 57 2.39 16.70 -6.03
C ASP A 57 1.43 17.17 -4.90
N LEU A 58 1.96 17.58 -3.74
CA LEU A 58 1.17 18.06 -2.60
C LEU A 58 1.18 19.60 -2.53
N PRO A 59 0.00 20.25 -2.68
CA PRO A 59 -0.08 21.71 -2.63
C PRO A 59 0.34 22.32 -1.27
N ASP A 60 0.19 21.55 -0.19
CA ASP A 60 0.45 21.92 1.20
C ASP A 60 1.68 21.19 1.77
N PHE A 61 2.62 20.83 0.90
CA PHE A 61 3.87 20.17 1.31
C PHE A 61 4.63 21.01 2.33
N ASP A 62 5.00 20.39 3.44
CA ASP A 62 5.79 20.99 4.51
C ASP A 62 7.16 20.29 4.62
N GLU A 63 8.20 21.01 4.21
CA GLU A 63 9.58 20.52 4.23
C GLU A 63 10.05 20.11 5.61
N LYS A 64 9.75 20.94 6.63
CA LYS A 64 10.13 20.67 8.01
C LYS A 64 9.47 19.40 8.54
N ARG A 65 8.18 19.22 8.23
CA ARG A 65 7.45 18.01 8.61
C ARG A 65 8.02 16.77 7.93
N PHE A 66 8.47 16.89 6.68
CA PHE A 66 9.12 15.78 5.98
C PHE A 66 10.47 15.42 6.60
N ASP A 67 11.29 16.41 7.01
CA ASP A 67 12.53 16.20 7.74
C ASP A 67 12.30 15.55 9.11
N GLU A 68 11.28 16.01 9.83
CA GLU A 68 10.87 15.44 11.12
C GLU A 68 10.44 13.97 10.95
N ALA A 69 9.71 13.64 9.88
CA ALA A 69 9.33 12.27 9.56
C ALA A 69 10.56 11.38 9.32
N ILE A 70 11.50 11.79 8.48
CA ILE A 70 12.74 11.03 8.25
C ILE A 70 13.49 10.79 9.58
N ALA A 71 13.53 11.78 10.44
CA ALA A 71 14.26 11.70 11.72
C ALA A 71 13.57 10.85 12.78
N SER A 72 12.25 10.69 12.73
CA SER A 72 11.45 9.98 13.74
C SER A 72 11.24 8.51 13.42
N ILE A 73 11.24 8.11 12.13
CA ILE A 73 11.03 6.73 11.71
C ILE A 73 12.09 5.81 12.30
N ARG A 74 11.65 4.79 13.02
CA ARG A 74 12.49 3.74 13.58
C ARG A 74 12.59 2.57 12.60
N THR A 75 13.71 1.86 12.61
CA THR A 75 13.90 0.66 11.79
C THR A 75 14.53 -0.46 12.60
N THR A 76 14.15 -1.70 12.35
CA THR A 76 14.72 -2.87 13.02
C THR A 76 14.57 -4.12 12.15
N THR A 77 15.45 -5.10 12.39
CA THR A 77 15.39 -6.46 11.82
C THR A 77 14.83 -7.49 12.81
N ASP A 78 14.43 -7.05 14.01
CA ASP A 78 13.87 -7.90 15.06
C ASP A 78 12.34 -7.77 15.09
N ILE A 79 11.63 -8.88 14.86
CA ILE A 79 10.15 -8.89 14.80
C ILE A 79 9.52 -8.52 16.14
N PRO A 80 9.89 -9.12 17.29
CA PRO A 80 9.39 -8.73 18.60
C PRO A 80 9.56 -7.23 18.88
N GLU A 81 10.72 -6.65 18.58
CA GLU A 81 10.98 -5.23 18.75
C GLU A 81 10.08 -4.39 17.83
N ALA A 82 9.94 -4.79 16.56
CA ALA A 82 9.14 -4.06 15.58
C ALA A 82 7.67 -3.91 15.99
N VAL A 83 7.11 -4.92 16.65
CA VAL A 83 5.67 -4.95 17.00
C VAL A 83 5.37 -4.64 18.45
N ALA A 84 6.38 -4.38 19.30
CA ALA A 84 6.23 -4.28 20.76
C ALA A 84 5.09 -3.35 21.22
N ASP A 85 4.89 -2.24 20.54
CA ASP A 85 3.87 -1.23 20.85
C ASP A 85 2.83 -1.04 19.74
N ALA A 86 2.85 -1.86 18.68
CA ALA A 86 2.04 -1.66 17.48
C ALA A 86 0.53 -1.67 17.77
N ASP A 87 -0.15 -0.63 17.31
CA ASP A 87 -1.61 -0.56 17.23
C ASP A 87 -2.09 -1.18 15.90
N LEU A 88 -1.31 -0.94 14.84
CA LEU A 88 -1.54 -1.49 13.50
C LEU A 88 -0.24 -2.02 12.91
N VAL A 89 -0.29 -3.23 12.36
CA VAL A 89 0.78 -3.78 11.51
C VAL A 89 0.29 -3.80 10.07
N ILE A 90 1.09 -3.25 9.15
CA ILE A 90 0.86 -3.29 7.70
C ILE A 90 1.94 -4.16 7.07
N GLU A 91 1.55 -5.21 6.36
CA GLU A 91 2.47 -6.11 5.67
C GLU A 91 2.53 -5.77 4.18
N ALA A 92 3.74 -5.48 3.71
CA ALA A 92 4.09 -5.17 2.32
C ALA A 92 5.30 -6.00 1.84
N VAL A 93 5.42 -7.24 2.32
CA VAL A 93 6.44 -8.19 1.86
C VAL A 93 6.11 -8.74 0.47
N PRO A 94 7.08 -9.38 -0.23
CA PRO A 94 6.85 -9.92 -1.56
C PRO A 94 5.62 -10.81 -1.67
N GLU A 95 4.97 -10.80 -2.84
CA GLU A 95 3.70 -11.48 -3.13
C GLU A 95 3.89 -12.99 -3.27
N ASN A 96 4.15 -13.66 -2.15
CA ASN A 96 4.34 -15.10 -2.05
C ASN A 96 3.55 -15.61 -0.84
N LEU A 97 2.67 -16.59 -1.06
CA LEU A 97 1.74 -17.08 -0.05
C LEU A 97 2.45 -17.71 1.15
N ASP A 98 3.47 -18.53 0.91
CA ASP A 98 4.18 -19.23 1.98
C ASP A 98 5.00 -18.24 2.84
N LEU A 99 5.63 -17.25 2.18
CA LEU A 99 6.32 -16.16 2.87
C LEU A 99 5.36 -15.36 3.76
N LYS A 100 4.18 -14.97 3.22
CA LYS A 100 3.19 -14.22 3.99
C LYS A 100 2.68 -15.03 5.19
N LYS A 101 2.44 -16.31 5.03
CA LYS A 101 2.07 -17.22 6.14
C LYS A 101 3.13 -17.26 7.23
N ASP A 102 4.40 -17.44 6.86
CA ASP A 102 5.51 -17.44 7.82
C ASP A 102 5.63 -16.12 8.57
N VAL A 103 5.60 -15.01 7.84
CA VAL A 103 5.68 -13.66 8.43
C VAL A 103 4.51 -13.40 9.38
N TRP A 104 3.26 -13.68 8.97
CA TRP A 104 2.08 -13.47 9.81
C TRP A 104 2.07 -14.36 11.05
N THR A 105 2.58 -15.60 10.96
CA THR A 105 2.74 -16.47 12.14
C THR A 105 3.68 -15.83 13.17
N LYS A 106 4.82 -15.31 12.72
CA LYS A 106 5.80 -14.65 13.61
C LYS A 106 5.25 -13.36 14.22
N ILE A 107 4.59 -12.53 13.40
CA ILE A 107 3.93 -11.31 13.86
C ILE A 107 2.85 -11.64 14.89
N GLY A 108 1.98 -12.60 14.60
CA GLY A 108 0.87 -12.98 15.49
C GLY A 108 1.32 -13.48 16.85
N GLN A 109 2.48 -14.16 16.90
CA GLN A 109 3.10 -14.64 18.15
C GLN A 109 3.72 -13.53 19.00
N SER A 110 4.15 -12.43 18.39
CA SER A 110 4.92 -11.36 19.05
C SER A 110 4.10 -10.10 19.33
N ALA A 111 3.11 -9.79 18.49
CA ALA A 111 2.35 -8.56 18.57
C ALA A 111 1.41 -8.50 19.78
N PRO A 112 1.25 -7.34 20.44
CA PRO A 112 0.29 -7.12 21.52
C PRO A 112 -1.13 -7.52 21.14
N GLU A 113 -1.95 -7.86 22.15
CA GLU A 113 -3.36 -8.24 21.93
C GLU A 113 -4.17 -7.13 21.24
N LYS A 114 -3.85 -5.85 21.46
CA LYS A 114 -4.53 -4.70 20.85
C LYS A 114 -4.32 -4.59 19.34
N THR A 115 -3.25 -5.18 18.80
CA THR A 115 -2.79 -4.96 17.42
C THR A 115 -3.80 -5.43 16.38
N ILE A 116 -4.08 -4.55 15.43
CA ILE A 116 -4.83 -4.84 14.19
C ILE A 116 -3.82 -5.23 13.09
N PHE A 117 -4.20 -6.13 12.20
CA PHE A 117 -3.36 -6.65 11.14
C PHE A 117 -3.91 -6.31 9.77
N ALA A 118 -3.10 -5.68 8.93
CA ALA A 118 -3.48 -5.30 7.57
C ALA A 118 -2.46 -5.80 6.55
N THR A 119 -2.88 -6.55 5.55
CA THR A 119 -2.02 -6.93 4.42
C THR A 119 -2.21 -5.98 3.25
N ASN A 120 -1.10 -5.64 2.57
CA ASN A 120 -1.12 -4.87 1.33
C ASN A 120 -1.08 -5.79 0.08
N THR A 121 -1.41 -7.06 0.21
CA THR A 121 -1.46 -7.99 -0.94
C THR A 121 -2.33 -7.43 -2.06
N SER A 122 -1.90 -7.58 -3.30
CA SER A 122 -2.66 -7.12 -4.47
C SER A 122 -3.46 -8.24 -5.14
N THR A 123 -2.98 -9.48 -5.06
CA THR A 123 -3.51 -10.60 -5.86
C THR A 123 -3.92 -11.81 -5.04
N LEU A 124 -3.31 -12.02 -3.86
CA LEU A 124 -3.67 -13.12 -2.98
C LEU A 124 -4.95 -12.78 -2.20
N ARG A 125 -5.70 -13.81 -1.79
CA ARG A 125 -6.84 -13.62 -0.90
C ARG A 125 -6.36 -13.53 0.54
N PRO A 126 -6.65 -12.46 1.26
CA PRO A 126 -6.27 -12.33 2.67
C PRO A 126 -6.75 -13.50 3.54
N SER A 127 -7.93 -14.07 3.25
CA SER A 127 -8.46 -15.23 3.97
C SER A 127 -7.60 -16.50 3.87
N ASP A 128 -6.71 -16.60 2.87
CA ASP A 128 -5.83 -17.76 2.69
C ASP A 128 -4.68 -17.80 3.72
N PHE A 129 -4.47 -16.69 4.46
CA PHE A 129 -3.42 -16.57 5.49
C PHE A 129 -3.85 -15.77 6.74
N ALA A 130 -5.13 -15.45 6.89
CA ALA A 130 -5.64 -14.75 8.06
C ALA A 130 -5.47 -15.57 9.37
N ALA A 131 -5.59 -16.90 9.29
CA ALA A 131 -5.50 -17.80 10.43
C ALA A 131 -4.11 -17.78 11.09
N GLU A 132 -3.06 -17.52 10.32
CA GLU A 132 -1.67 -17.47 10.78
C GLU A 132 -1.41 -16.35 11.79
N THR A 133 -2.23 -15.31 11.78
CA THR A 133 -2.15 -14.23 12.79
C THR A 133 -2.57 -14.67 14.20
N GLY A 134 -3.28 -15.81 14.31
CA GLY A 134 -3.93 -16.26 15.54
C GLY A 134 -5.15 -15.42 15.98
N ARG A 135 -5.43 -14.33 15.26
CA ARG A 135 -6.53 -13.36 15.53
C ARG A 135 -7.18 -12.90 14.22
N PRO A 136 -7.78 -13.83 13.45
CA PRO A 136 -8.32 -13.52 12.11
C PRO A 136 -9.47 -12.50 12.12
N GLU A 137 -10.13 -12.29 13.27
CA GLU A 137 -11.13 -11.25 13.45
C GLU A 137 -10.54 -9.83 13.41
N LYS A 138 -9.23 -9.68 13.68
CA LYS A 138 -8.48 -8.42 13.60
C LYS A 138 -7.70 -8.27 12.29
N PHE A 139 -7.85 -9.21 11.37
CA PHE A 139 -7.12 -9.25 10.12
C PHE A 139 -7.99 -8.77 8.94
N LEU A 140 -7.42 -7.93 8.09
CA LEU A 140 -8.05 -7.39 6.88
C LEU A 140 -6.98 -6.97 5.87
N ALA A 141 -7.41 -6.46 4.71
CA ALA A 141 -6.48 -5.84 3.79
C ALA A 141 -6.59 -4.32 3.82
N LEU A 142 -5.45 -3.65 3.69
CA LEU A 142 -5.32 -2.23 3.36
C LEU A 142 -4.39 -2.12 2.15
N HIS A 143 -5.00 -2.01 0.98
CA HIS A 143 -4.30 -1.98 -0.30
C HIS A 143 -4.05 -0.54 -0.74
N PHE A 144 -2.78 -0.25 -1.05
CA PHE A 144 -2.32 1.06 -1.50
C PHE A 144 -2.01 1.04 -3.00
N ALA A 145 -2.32 2.12 -3.68
CA ALA A 145 -1.77 2.37 -5.01
C ALA A 145 -0.31 2.85 -4.90
N ASN A 146 0.53 2.53 -5.91
CA ASN A 146 1.89 3.09 -5.97
C ASN A 146 1.84 4.62 -6.14
N LEU A 147 2.84 5.34 -5.65
CA LEU A 147 2.85 6.79 -5.44
C LEU A 147 1.72 7.19 -4.47
N VAL A 148 1.80 6.64 -3.24
CA VAL A 148 0.77 6.69 -2.20
C VAL A 148 0.27 8.11 -1.92
N TRP A 149 1.14 9.12 -1.96
CA TRP A 149 0.79 10.53 -1.75
C TRP A 149 -0.02 11.14 -2.90
N ARG A 150 0.12 10.61 -4.13
CA ARG A 150 -0.51 11.13 -5.35
C ARG A 150 -1.77 10.36 -5.73
N TYR A 151 -1.68 9.02 -5.78
CA TYR A 151 -2.80 8.12 -6.05
C TYR A 151 -3.34 7.59 -4.73
N ASN A 152 -3.71 8.51 -3.87
CA ASN A 152 -3.97 8.33 -2.45
C ASN A 152 -5.25 7.53 -2.12
N THR A 153 -5.52 6.46 -2.84
CA THR A 153 -6.59 5.53 -2.49
C THR A 153 -6.10 4.49 -1.49
N GLY A 154 -6.91 4.24 -0.46
CA GLY A 154 -6.70 3.16 0.50
C GLY A 154 -7.89 2.21 0.45
N GLU A 155 -7.75 1.08 -0.25
CA GLU A 155 -8.82 0.09 -0.34
C GLU A 155 -8.78 -0.82 0.88
N VAL A 156 -9.79 -0.70 1.74
CA VAL A 156 -9.91 -1.52 2.95
C VAL A 156 -10.88 -2.66 2.64
N MET A 157 -10.39 -3.91 2.68
CA MET A 157 -11.16 -5.09 2.33
C MET A 157 -11.26 -6.07 3.49
N VAL A 158 -12.49 -6.46 3.82
CA VAL A 158 -12.76 -7.48 4.84
C VAL A 158 -12.43 -8.89 4.35
N THR A 159 -12.04 -9.77 5.28
CA THR A 159 -12.16 -11.21 5.11
C THR A 159 -13.51 -11.70 5.66
N PRO A 160 -13.91 -12.95 5.42
CA PRO A 160 -15.12 -13.50 6.05
C PRO A 160 -15.11 -13.51 7.58
N GLN A 161 -13.94 -13.37 8.21
CA GLN A 161 -13.74 -13.43 9.66
C GLN A 161 -13.53 -12.06 10.30
N THR A 162 -13.27 -11.01 9.50
CA THR A 162 -12.96 -9.65 10.01
C THR A 162 -14.15 -9.07 10.78
N ASP A 163 -13.93 -8.68 12.04
CA ASP A 163 -14.91 -7.92 12.80
C ASP A 163 -15.08 -6.50 12.22
N LYS A 164 -16.35 -6.11 12.05
CA LYS A 164 -16.70 -4.80 11.48
C LYS A 164 -16.02 -3.63 12.20
N LYS A 165 -15.82 -3.71 13.52
CA LYS A 165 -15.18 -2.63 14.29
C LYS A 165 -13.76 -2.34 13.81
N TYR A 166 -12.98 -3.37 13.46
CA TYR A 166 -11.61 -3.19 12.98
C TYR A 166 -11.58 -2.66 11.54
N PHE A 167 -12.53 -3.09 10.73
CA PHE A 167 -12.73 -2.51 9.40
C PHE A 167 -13.01 -1.00 9.49
N ASP A 168 -13.93 -0.57 10.36
CA ASP A 168 -14.27 0.85 10.53
C ASP A 168 -13.08 1.64 11.07
N ILE A 169 -12.29 1.07 11.99
CA ILE A 169 -11.06 1.70 12.52
C ILE A 169 -10.03 1.89 11.40
N VAL A 170 -9.78 0.88 10.57
CA VAL A 170 -8.76 0.99 9.50
C VAL A 170 -9.22 1.92 8.37
N LEU A 171 -10.52 2.02 8.07
CA LEU A 171 -11.05 3.07 7.19
C LEU A 171 -10.76 4.48 7.75
N GLY A 172 -10.97 4.67 9.06
CA GLY A 172 -10.62 5.92 9.73
C GLY A 172 -9.13 6.22 9.67
N PHE A 173 -8.29 5.22 9.94
CA PHE A 173 -6.83 5.34 9.84
C PHE A 173 -6.38 5.73 8.43
N ALA A 174 -6.93 5.10 7.39
CA ALA A 174 -6.62 5.45 6.01
C ALA A 174 -6.89 6.94 5.73
N ALA A 175 -8.02 7.47 6.21
CA ALA A 175 -8.31 8.90 6.09
C ALA A 175 -7.33 9.78 6.87
N GLU A 176 -6.91 9.37 8.07
CA GLU A 176 -5.96 10.12 8.91
C GLU A 176 -4.57 10.25 8.29
N ILE A 177 -4.14 9.27 7.49
CA ILE A 177 -2.87 9.33 6.76
C ILE A 177 -3.02 9.94 5.34
N GLY A 178 -4.08 10.70 5.08
CA GLY A 178 -4.29 11.44 3.84
C GLY A 178 -4.78 10.61 2.66
N LEU A 179 -5.27 9.39 2.90
CA LEU A 179 -5.85 8.58 1.83
C LEU A 179 -7.34 8.86 1.68
N VAL A 180 -7.86 8.57 0.50
CA VAL A 180 -9.29 8.41 0.24
C VAL A 180 -9.65 6.95 0.59
N PRO A 181 -10.33 6.70 1.74
CA PRO A 181 -10.67 5.34 2.13
C PRO A 181 -11.76 4.76 1.24
N VAL A 182 -11.51 3.57 0.70
CA VAL A 182 -12.43 2.88 -0.19
C VAL A 182 -12.85 1.55 0.45
N PRO A 183 -14.12 1.43 0.91
CA PRO A 183 -14.61 0.20 1.52
C PRO A 183 -14.83 -0.90 0.47
N VAL A 184 -14.19 -2.06 0.66
CA VAL A 184 -14.42 -3.28 -0.13
C VAL A 184 -15.12 -4.29 0.77
N LEU A 185 -16.43 -4.41 0.59
CA LEU A 185 -17.33 -5.10 1.52
C LEU A 185 -17.32 -6.62 1.41
N LYS A 186 -16.65 -7.15 0.40
CA LYS A 186 -16.50 -8.59 0.17
C LYS A 186 -15.14 -8.87 -0.41
N GLU A 187 -14.48 -9.91 0.11
CA GLU A 187 -13.18 -10.33 -0.39
C GLU A 187 -13.22 -10.63 -1.89
N THR A 188 -12.35 -9.96 -2.62
CA THR A 188 -12.19 -10.15 -4.06
C THR A 188 -10.72 -9.90 -4.46
N PRO A 189 -10.07 -10.84 -5.19
CA PRO A 189 -8.75 -10.60 -5.73
C PRO A 189 -8.73 -9.39 -6.67
N GLY A 190 -7.69 -8.56 -6.55
CA GLY A 190 -7.54 -7.36 -7.38
C GLY A 190 -8.32 -6.14 -6.90
N TYR A 191 -9.12 -6.27 -5.83
CA TYR A 191 -9.89 -5.16 -5.26
C TYR A 191 -10.77 -4.44 -6.31
N LEU A 192 -11.14 -3.18 -6.06
CA LEU A 192 -11.87 -2.39 -7.05
C LEU A 192 -10.93 -1.81 -8.10
N LEU A 193 -9.76 -1.31 -7.67
CA LEU A 193 -8.80 -0.68 -8.57
C LEU A 193 -8.36 -1.63 -9.69
N ASN A 194 -7.75 -2.76 -9.34
CA ASN A 194 -7.26 -3.71 -10.35
C ASN A 194 -8.41 -4.44 -11.06
N GLY A 195 -9.55 -4.64 -10.38
CA GLY A 195 -10.77 -5.19 -10.97
C GLY A 195 -11.34 -4.34 -12.11
N LEU A 196 -11.11 -3.02 -12.08
CA LEU A 196 -11.49 -2.09 -13.15
C LEU A 196 -10.34 -1.86 -14.13
N LEU A 197 -9.13 -1.62 -13.62
CA LEU A 197 -7.98 -1.21 -14.41
C LEU A 197 -7.50 -2.32 -15.34
N VAL A 198 -7.32 -3.54 -14.84
CA VAL A 198 -6.76 -4.66 -15.63
C VAL A 198 -7.64 -5.02 -16.82
N PRO A 199 -8.98 -5.19 -16.69
CA PRO A 199 -9.85 -5.42 -17.84
C PRO A 199 -9.84 -4.27 -18.84
N TRP A 200 -9.79 -3.01 -18.37
CA TRP A 200 -9.73 -1.85 -19.25
C TRP A 200 -8.43 -1.79 -20.06
N LEU A 201 -7.29 -2.06 -19.43
CA LEU A 201 -5.99 -2.15 -20.10
C LEU A 201 -5.98 -3.29 -21.11
N SER A 202 -6.53 -4.47 -20.73
CA SER A 202 -6.63 -5.63 -21.60
C SER A 202 -7.48 -5.34 -22.84
N ALA A 203 -8.62 -4.66 -22.67
CA ALA A 203 -9.48 -4.26 -23.78
C ALA A 203 -8.74 -3.36 -24.77
N GLY A 204 -7.95 -2.39 -24.29
CA GLY A 204 -7.09 -1.56 -25.13
C GLY A 204 -6.06 -2.40 -25.91
N ALA A 205 -5.40 -3.32 -25.22
CA ALA A 205 -4.42 -4.22 -25.83
C ALA A 205 -5.05 -5.14 -26.91
N GLU A 206 -6.23 -5.68 -26.67
CA GLU A 206 -6.98 -6.49 -27.64
C GLU A 206 -7.33 -5.73 -28.92
N LEU A 207 -7.76 -4.48 -28.81
CA LEU A 207 -8.02 -3.62 -30.00
C LEU A 207 -6.76 -3.48 -30.85
N TYR A 208 -5.61 -3.28 -30.23
CA TYR A 208 -4.34 -3.15 -30.93
C TYR A 208 -3.88 -4.48 -31.57
N VAL A 209 -3.88 -5.56 -30.82
CA VAL A 209 -3.42 -6.89 -31.28
C VAL A 209 -4.28 -7.41 -32.45
N ASN A 210 -5.59 -7.12 -32.42
CA ASN A 210 -6.50 -7.48 -33.52
C ASN A 210 -6.46 -6.50 -34.71
N GLY A 211 -5.55 -5.51 -34.71
CA GLY A 211 -5.36 -4.59 -35.82
C GLY A 211 -6.52 -3.62 -36.05
N ILE A 212 -7.36 -3.38 -35.01
CA ILE A 212 -8.53 -2.48 -35.13
C ILE A 212 -8.08 -1.02 -35.18
N ALA A 213 -7.10 -0.62 -34.34
CA ALA A 213 -6.51 0.71 -34.34
C ALA A 213 -5.08 0.67 -33.76
N ASN A 214 -4.32 1.75 -33.97
CA ASN A 214 -3.01 1.90 -33.32
C ASN A 214 -3.16 2.44 -31.87
N PRO A 215 -2.13 2.30 -31.01
CA PRO A 215 -2.18 2.74 -29.63
C PRO A 215 -2.57 4.20 -29.41
N ALA A 216 -2.08 5.10 -30.27
CA ALA A 216 -2.36 6.53 -30.15
C ALA A 216 -3.83 6.85 -30.41
N ASP A 217 -4.48 6.20 -31.38
CA ASP A 217 -5.89 6.39 -31.69
C ASP A 217 -6.78 5.79 -30.58
N ILE A 218 -6.40 4.63 -30.00
CA ILE A 218 -7.10 4.02 -28.86
C ILE A 218 -7.05 4.96 -27.65
N ASP A 219 -5.88 5.52 -27.34
CA ASP A 219 -5.73 6.49 -26.26
C ASP A 219 -6.53 7.76 -26.53
N ASN A 220 -6.49 8.26 -27.76
CA ASN A 220 -7.17 9.50 -28.13
C ASN A 220 -8.70 9.38 -28.02
N VAL A 221 -9.30 8.30 -28.54
CA VAL A 221 -10.75 8.10 -28.41
C VAL A 221 -11.17 7.96 -26.96
N CYS A 222 -10.40 7.21 -26.15
CA CYS A 222 -10.67 7.04 -24.74
C CYS A 222 -10.66 8.39 -24.00
N ARG A 223 -9.60 9.17 -24.16
CA ARG A 223 -9.47 10.49 -23.51
C ARG A 223 -10.55 11.46 -23.95
N THR A 224 -10.83 11.54 -25.26
CA THR A 224 -11.78 12.50 -25.80
C THR A 224 -13.22 12.18 -25.43
N ALA A 225 -13.60 10.90 -25.51
CA ALA A 225 -14.99 10.50 -25.29
C ALA A 225 -15.36 10.38 -23.80
N THR A 226 -14.38 10.03 -22.92
CA THR A 226 -14.65 9.80 -21.49
C THR A 226 -14.19 10.95 -20.60
N GLY A 227 -13.35 11.86 -21.09
CA GLY A 227 -12.68 12.88 -20.27
C GLY A 227 -11.55 12.33 -19.41
N SER A 228 -11.12 11.08 -19.63
CA SER A 228 -10.01 10.47 -18.89
C SER A 228 -8.71 11.24 -19.15
N PRO A 229 -7.87 11.47 -18.13
CA PRO A 229 -6.57 12.15 -18.31
C PRO A 229 -5.58 11.35 -19.15
N ALA A 230 -5.73 10.01 -19.22
CA ALA A 230 -4.86 9.11 -19.96
C ALA A 230 -5.67 8.00 -20.64
N GLY A 231 -5.19 7.48 -21.76
CA GLY A 231 -5.68 6.26 -22.35
C GLY A 231 -4.92 5.02 -21.87
N PRO A 232 -5.36 3.80 -22.26
CA PRO A 232 -4.79 2.55 -21.72
C PRO A 232 -3.28 2.41 -22.00
N PHE A 233 -2.79 2.81 -23.16
CA PHE A 233 -1.37 2.70 -23.47
C PHE A 233 -0.52 3.73 -22.73
N GLN A 234 -1.04 4.94 -22.51
CA GLN A 234 -0.38 5.94 -21.66
C GLN A 234 -0.24 5.45 -20.21
N VAL A 235 -1.24 4.72 -19.70
CA VAL A 235 -1.15 4.11 -18.36
C VAL A 235 -0.10 3.00 -18.34
N TYR A 236 0.02 2.17 -19.38
CA TYR A 236 1.11 1.19 -19.51
C TYR A 236 2.50 1.86 -19.49
N GLU A 237 2.66 3.02 -20.14
CA GLU A 237 3.93 3.75 -20.16
C GLU A 237 4.30 4.31 -18.79
N ILE A 238 3.34 4.84 -18.04
CA ILE A 238 3.54 5.29 -16.65
C ILE A 238 4.04 4.12 -15.79
N GLY A 239 3.40 2.94 -15.90
CA GLY A 239 3.83 1.73 -15.21
C GLY A 239 5.25 1.28 -15.61
N ARG A 240 5.62 1.42 -16.88
CA ARG A 240 6.97 1.09 -17.37
C ARG A 240 8.03 2.07 -16.89
N ALA A 241 7.73 3.36 -16.81
CA ALA A 241 8.64 4.36 -16.26
C ALA A 241 8.94 4.07 -14.79
N SER A 242 7.90 3.81 -13.98
CA SER A 242 8.07 3.45 -12.56
C SER A 242 8.82 2.11 -12.35
N CYS A 243 8.82 1.20 -13.35
CA CYS A 243 9.63 -0.02 -13.32
C CYS A 243 11.10 0.23 -13.72
N ARG A 244 11.39 1.21 -14.59
CA ARG A 244 12.76 1.54 -15.01
C ARG A 244 13.56 2.28 -13.94
N GLU A 245 12.89 3.04 -13.10
CA GLU A 245 13.51 3.74 -11.96
C GLU A 245 13.85 2.78 -10.78
N ARG A 246 13.57 1.47 -10.94
CA ARG A 246 13.82 0.41 -9.93
C ARG A 246 15.08 -0.43 -10.22
N VAL A 247 15.90 -0.08 -11.22
CA VAL A 247 17.14 -0.81 -11.57
C VAL A 247 18.34 0.06 -11.29
#